data_50019d76d42f3a57a2e869223f940936
#
_entry.id   50019d76d42f3a57a2e869223f940936
#
_cell.length_a   1.000
_cell.length_b   1.000
_cell.length_c   1.000
_cell.angle_alpha   90.00
_cell.angle_beta   90.00
_cell.angle_gamma   90.00
#
_symmetry.space_group_name_H-M   'P 1'
#
loop_
_entity.id
_entity.type
_entity.pdbx_description
1 polymer ?
#
loop_
_entity_poly.entity_id
_entity_poly.type
_entity_poly.pdbx_seq_one_letter_code
_entity_poly.pdbx_strand_id
1 'polypeptide(L)'
;MTEAEIGELFDQDGDLLTIKSWINEGIKWHVGDVGKPEIKDALGLQDIVVANNFLCHMDAAAAERCLRNIARLISPNGYLFVSGIDLEIRTRVAKDLGWEPLQELLQEIYEGDPHMRSNWPWNYSALEPLNQRRRDWRLRYASAFQFVPPGAGAQNLECG
;
A
#
# COMPACT_ATOMS: atom_id res chain seq x y z
N MET A 1 19.46 -8.14 3.67
CA MET A 1 20.06 -8.30 2.32
C MET A 1 21.29 -9.19 2.46
N THR A 2 21.43 -10.14 1.59
CA THR A 2 22.63 -11.00 1.49
C THR A 2 23.75 -10.26 0.75
N GLU A 3 25.00 -10.72 0.88
CA GLU A 3 26.12 -10.15 0.11
C GLU A 3 25.91 -10.24 -1.41
N ALA A 4 25.25 -11.32 -1.89
CA ALA A 4 24.89 -11.48 -3.29
C ALA A 4 23.90 -10.39 -3.75
N GLU A 5 22.83 -10.14 -2.98
CA GLU A 5 21.85 -9.07 -3.27
C GLU A 5 22.51 -7.68 -3.24
N ILE A 6 23.43 -7.45 -2.31
CA ILE A 6 24.19 -6.20 -2.27
C ILE A 6 25.00 -6.05 -3.56
N GLY A 7 25.76 -7.08 -3.97
CA GLY A 7 26.57 -7.05 -5.18
C GLY A 7 25.77 -6.91 -6.48
N GLU A 8 24.49 -7.35 -6.51
CA GLU A 8 23.61 -7.14 -7.65
C GLU A 8 23.07 -5.71 -7.75
N LEU A 9 22.81 -5.06 -6.62
CA LEU A 9 22.10 -3.79 -6.57
C LEU A 9 23.00 -2.58 -6.36
N PHE A 10 24.19 -2.80 -5.78
CA PHE A 10 25.10 -1.71 -5.39
C PHE A 10 26.52 -1.95 -5.92
N ASP A 11 27.19 -0.87 -6.24
CA ASP A 11 28.65 -0.80 -6.39
C ASP A 11 29.23 -0.43 -5.03
N GLN A 12 30.25 -1.15 -4.60
CA GLN A 12 30.91 -0.93 -3.32
C GLN A 12 32.29 -0.32 -3.52
N ASP A 13 32.55 0.80 -2.84
CA ASP A 13 33.86 1.43 -2.75
C ASP A 13 34.18 1.66 -1.26
N GLY A 14 34.99 0.75 -0.69
CA GLY A 14 35.24 0.71 0.75
C GLY A 14 33.93 0.49 1.54
N ASP A 15 33.58 1.44 2.40
CA ASP A 15 32.36 1.41 3.21
C ASP A 15 31.14 2.09 2.50
N LEU A 16 31.37 2.66 1.32
CA LEU A 16 30.33 3.34 0.57
C LEU A 16 29.63 2.37 -0.39
N LEU A 17 28.31 2.31 -0.31
CA LEU A 17 27.43 1.61 -1.25
C LEU A 17 26.75 2.63 -2.15
N THR A 18 26.94 2.50 -3.45
CA THR A 18 26.27 3.32 -4.46
C THR A 18 25.31 2.46 -5.27
N ILE A 19 24.07 2.88 -5.41
CA ILE A 19 23.08 2.18 -6.24
C ILE A 19 23.58 2.14 -7.69
N LYS A 20 23.57 0.94 -8.30
CA LYS A 20 23.97 0.78 -9.69
C LYS A 20 23.15 1.64 -10.63
N SER A 21 23.77 2.21 -11.65
CA SER A 21 23.15 3.17 -12.56
C SER A 21 21.90 2.64 -13.24
N TRP A 22 21.88 1.36 -13.61
CA TRP A 22 20.74 0.73 -14.28
C TRP A 22 19.46 0.73 -13.43
N ILE A 23 19.56 0.75 -12.09
CA ILE A 23 18.41 0.82 -11.18
C ILE A 23 17.78 2.22 -11.27
N ASN A 24 18.58 3.26 -11.45
CA ASN A 24 18.11 4.64 -11.59
C ASN A 24 17.60 4.95 -13.00
N GLU A 25 17.94 4.13 -13.99
CA GLU A 25 17.43 4.26 -15.35
C GLU A 25 15.92 4.01 -15.35
N GLY A 26 15.16 4.98 -15.84
CA GLY A 26 13.70 4.90 -15.88
C GLY A 26 12.99 5.43 -14.64
N ILE A 27 13.69 5.77 -13.55
CA ILE A 27 13.08 6.46 -12.42
C ILE A 27 12.84 7.92 -12.78
N LYS A 28 11.60 8.36 -12.62
CA LYS A 28 11.21 9.78 -12.78
C LYS A 28 10.82 10.33 -11.41
N TRP A 29 11.53 11.36 -10.99
CA TRP A 29 11.25 12.04 -9.75
C TRP A 29 10.24 13.16 -9.95
N HIS A 30 9.17 13.16 -9.17
CA HIS A 30 8.15 14.21 -9.17
C HIS A 30 8.02 14.80 -7.77
N VAL A 31 7.96 16.12 -7.71
CA VAL A 31 7.58 16.83 -6.49
C VAL A 31 6.10 17.15 -6.59
N GLY A 32 5.31 16.73 -5.59
CA GLY A 32 3.88 16.95 -5.60
C GLY A 32 3.26 16.77 -4.22
N ASP A 33 2.03 17.24 -4.09
CA ASP A 33 1.22 17.12 -2.88
C ASP A 33 0.09 16.12 -3.13
N VAL A 34 0.17 14.94 -2.53
CA VAL A 34 -0.86 13.89 -2.66
C VAL A 34 -2.20 14.28 -2.00
N GLY A 35 -2.20 15.34 -1.17
CA GLY A 35 -3.43 15.93 -0.64
C GLY A 35 -4.25 16.67 -1.69
N LYS A 36 -3.67 16.92 -2.87
CA LYS A 36 -4.30 17.64 -3.97
C LYS A 36 -4.66 16.68 -5.12
N PRO A 37 -5.85 16.83 -5.71
CA PRO A 37 -6.29 15.94 -6.80
C PRO A 37 -5.48 16.09 -8.10
N GLU A 38 -4.79 17.23 -8.28
CA GLU A 38 -3.97 17.55 -9.45
C GLU A 38 -2.74 16.64 -9.58
N ILE A 39 -2.37 15.91 -8.53
CA ILE A 39 -1.30 14.93 -8.60
C ILE A 39 -1.54 13.88 -9.70
N LYS A 40 -2.79 13.57 -10.01
CA LYS A 40 -3.17 12.68 -11.09
C LYS A 40 -2.77 13.21 -12.47
N ASP A 41 -2.89 14.52 -12.66
CA ASP A 41 -2.55 15.16 -13.95
C ASP A 41 -1.03 15.09 -14.21
N ALA A 42 -0.24 15.13 -13.12
CA ALA A 42 1.21 15.01 -13.20
C ALA A 42 1.70 13.57 -13.39
N LEU A 43 1.06 12.59 -12.75
CA LEU A 43 1.53 11.20 -12.72
C LEU A 43 0.79 10.29 -13.70
N GLY A 44 -0.46 10.61 -14.05
CA GLY A 44 -1.33 9.70 -14.82
C GLY A 44 -1.78 8.48 -14.03
N LEU A 45 -2.29 7.46 -14.73
CA LEU A 45 -2.67 6.19 -14.13
C LEU A 45 -1.46 5.27 -14.02
N GLN A 46 -1.40 4.54 -12.91
CA GLN A 46 -0.32 3.64 -12.56
C GLN A 46 -0.86 2.23 -12.33
N ASP A 47 -0.13 1.21 -12.76
CA ASP A 47 -0.51 -0.19 -12.55
C ASP A 47 -0.22 -0.66 -11.13
N ILE A 48 0.79 -0.07 -10.50
CA ILE A 48 1.16 -0.34 -9.11
C ILE A 48 1.42 0.98 -8.40
N VAL A 49 0.79 1.17 -7.25
CA VAL A 49 1.04 2.30 -6.35
C VAL A 49 1.45 1.79 -4.98
N VAL A 50 2.54 2.32 -4.45
CA VAL A 50 3.02 2.02 -3.10
C VAL A 50 2.95 3.28 -2.25
N ALA A 51 2.10 3.25 -1.22
CA ALA A 51 1.88 4.34 -0.27
C ALA A 51 2.25 3.88 1.15
N ASN A 52 3.54 3.99 1.48
CA ASN A 52 4.08 3.35 2.68
C ASN A 52 4.55 4.37 3.71
N ASN A 53 4.10 4.21 4.96
CA ASN A 53 4.59 4.92 6.16
C ASN A 53 4.61 6.46 6.11
N PHE A 54 3.70 7.12 5.40
CA PHE A 54 3.61 8.58 5.43
C PHE A 54 2.24 9.12 5.86
N LEU A 55 1.17 8.35 5.64
CA LEU A 55 -0.20 8.77 5.99
C LEU A 55 -0.42 8.83 7.52
N CYS A 56 0.35 8.06 8.29
CA CYS A 56 0.30 8.08 9.75
C CYS A 56 0.79 9.40 10.38
N HIS A 57 1.50 10.23 9.62
CA HIS A 57 1.97 11.55 10.07
C HIS A 57 0.96 12.68 9.83
N MET A 58 -0.22 12.36 9.28
CA MET A 58 -1.28 13.31 8.96
C MET A 58 -2.43 13.19 9.96
N ASP A 59 -3.21 14.26 10.11
CA ASP A 59 -4.50 14.13 10.77
C ASP A 59 -5.45 13.23 9.97
N ALA A 60 -6.48 12.70 10.62
CA ALA A 60 -7.40 11.73 10.05
C ALA A 60 -8.06 12.22 8.75
N ALA A 61 -8.45 13.50 8.69
CA ALA A 61 -9.11 14.06 7.52
C ALA A 61 -8.14 14.23 6.35
N ALA A 62 -6.90 14.65 6.63
CA ALA A 62 -5.85 14.75 5.62
C ALA A 62 -5.44 13.37 5.09
N ALA A 63 -5.24 12.39 5.97
CA ALA A 63 -4.90 11.03 5.60
C ALA A 63 -5.98 10.40 4.69
N GLU A 64 -7.26 10.59 5.02
CA GLU A 64 -8.37 10.11 4.20
C GLU A 64 -8.40 10.78 2.82
N ARG A 65 -8.25 12.11 2.76
CA ARG A 65 -8.18 12.83 1.47
C ARG A 65 -7.01 12.34 0.60
N CYS A 66 -5.83 12.19 1.20
CA CYS A 66 -4.66 11.68 0.51
C CYS A 66 -4.89 10.27 -0.02
N LEU A 67 -5.44 9.36 0.81
CA LEU A 67 -5.72 8.00 0.39
C LEU A 67 -6.73 7.94 -0.78
N ARG A 68 -7.78 8.79 -0.74
CA ARG A 68 -8.75 8.89 -1.84
C ARG A 68 -8.13 9.47 -3.12
N ASN A 69 -7.18 10.39 -3.01
CA ASN A 69 -6.45 10.92 -4.18
C ASN A 69 -5.49 9.87 -4.75
N ILE A 70 -4.78 9.13 -3.90
CA ILE A 70 -3.94 8.00 -4.30
C ILE A 70 -4.75 6.96 -5.08
N ALA A 71 -5.97 6.64 -4.62
CA ALA A 71 -6.86 5.71 -5.32
C ALA A 71 -7.16 6.13 -6.76
N ARG A 72 -7.18 7.42 -7.05
CA ARG A 72 -7.42 7.94 -8.41
C ARG A 72 -6.22 7.77 -9.35
N LEU A 73 -5.05 7.47 -8.81
CA LEU A 73 -3.85 7.20 -9.60
C LEU A 73 -3.82 5.76 -10.12
N ILE A 74 -4.66 4.87 -9.60
CA ILE A 74 -4.57 3.45 -9.89
C ILE A 74 -5.39 3.13 -11.13
N SER A 75 -4.76 2.43 -12.07
CA SER A 75 -5.41 1.96 -13.29
C SER A 75 -6.45 0.86 -12.99
N PRO A 76 -7.43 0.63 -13.86
CA PRO A 76 -8.27 -0.56 -13.79
C PRO A 76 -7.42 -1.84 -13.75
N ASN A 77 -7.70 -2.74 -12.82
CA ASN A 77 -6.92 -3.94 -12.48
C ASN A 77 -5.54 -3.67 -11.85
N GLY A 78 -5.20 -2.42 -11.57
CA GLY A 78 -3.97 -2.04 -10.87
C GLY A 78 -4.01 -2.39 -9.38
N TYR A 79 -2.88 -2.22 -8.70
CA TYR A 79 -2.67 -2.61 -7.32
C TYR A 79 -2.26 -1.43 -6.46
N LEU A 80 -2.77 -1.42 -5.22
CA LEU A 80 -2.34 -0.51 -4.15
C LEU A 80 -1.72 -1.31 -3.01
N PHE A 81 -0.50 -0.94 -2.65
CA PHE A 81 0.13 -1.36 -1.41
C PHE A 81 0.14 -0.17 -0.45
N VAL A 82 -0.50 -0.31 0.70
CA VAL A 82 -0.63 0.79 1.68
C VAL A 82 -0.37 0.31 3.10
N SER A 83 0.54 0.99 3.79
CA SER A 83 0.80 0.78 5.21
C SER A 83 0.96 2.11 5.94
N GLY A 84 1.03 2.07 7.28
CA GLY A 84 1.20 3.28 8.08
C GLY A 84 0.02 4.24 7.94
N ILE A 85 -1.21 3.72 8.05
CA ILE A 85 -2.45 4.50 8.09
C ILE A 85 -3.39 3.86 9.11
N ASP A 86 -4.21 4.68 9.76
CA ASP A 86 -5.28 4.22 10.65
C ASP A 86 -6.18 3.17 9.97
N LEU A 87 -6.40 2.04 10.66
CA LEU A 87 -7.18 0.92 10.14
C LEU A 87 -8.64 1.28 9.84
N GLU A 88 -9.25 2.19 10.62
CA GLU A 88 -10.63 2.63 10.39
C GLU A 88 -10.73 3.46 9.11
N ILE A 89 -9.77 4.37 8.90
CA ILE A 89 -9.73 5.21 7.69
C ILE A 89 -9.55 4.32 6.47
N ARG A 90 -8.56 3.42 6.49
CA ARG A 90 -8.29 2.51 5.37
C ARG A 90 -9.49 1.64 5.06
N THR A 91 -10.09 1.01 6.09
CA THR A 91 -11.25 0.12 5.93
C THR A 91 -12.44 0.87 5.35
N ARG A 92 -12.71 2.09 5.82
CA ARG A 92 -13.80 2.93 5.32
C ARG A 92 -13.60 3.30 3.85
N VAL A 93 -12.42 3.81 3.51
CA VAL A 93 -12.11 4.19 2.13
C VAL A 93 -12.15 2.98 1.19
N ALA A 94 -11.60 1.85 1.61
CA ALA A 94 -11.64 0.62 0.83
C ALA A 94 -13.07 0.13 0.57
N LYS A 95 -13.94 0.18 1.58
CA LYS A 95 -15.38 -0.12 1.44
C LYS A 95 -16.08 0.82 0.47
N ASP A 96 -15.87 2.13 0.66
CA ASP A 96 -16.54 3.17 -0.15
C ASP A 96 -16.17 3.07 -1.63
N LEU A 97 -14.93 2.68 -1.92
CA LEU A 97 -14.39 2.59 -3.27
C LEU A 97 -14.42 1.18 -3.86
N GLY A 98 -14.92 0.18 -3.11
CA GLY A 98 -15.07 -1.19 -3.58
C GLY A 98 -13.73 -1.88 -3.87
N TRP A 99 -12.71 -1.68 -3.03
CA TRP A 99 -11.41 -2.33 -3.22
C TRP A 99 -11.47 -3.81 -2.86
N GLU A 100 -10.81 -4.64 -3.65
CA GLU A 100 -10.68 -6.06 -3.40
C GLU A 100 -9.37 -6.35 -2.65
N PRO A 101 -9.43 -6.84 -1.39
CA PRO A 101 -8.23 -7.14 -0.63
C PRO A 101 -7.54 -8.39 -1.22
N LEU A 102 -6.22 -8.32 -1.40
CA LEU A 102 -5.41 -9.51 -1.67
C LEU A 102 -5.33 -10.33 -0.39
N GLN A 103 -5.79 -11.58 -0.47
CA GLN A 103 -5.92 -12.46 0.70
C GLN A 103 -4.71 -13.35 0.93
N GLU A 104 -3.92 -13.56 -0.12
CA GLU A 104 -2.68 -14.34 -0.03
C GLU A 104 -1.72 -13.68 0.96
N LEU A 105 -1.20 -14.47 1.88
CA LEU A 105 -0.25 -14.03 2.91
C LEU A 105 -0.75 -12.89 3.82
N LEU A 106 -2.05 -12.54 3.77
CA LEU A 106 -2.60 -11.40 4.54
C LEU A 106 -2.27 -11.51 6.02
N GLN A 107 -2.52 -12.68 6.62
CA GLN A 107 -2.23 -12.90 8.04
C GLN A 107 -0.74 -12.82 8.32
N GLU A 108 0.06 -13.47 7.50
CA GLU A 108 1.52 -13.51 7.65
C GLU A 108 2.14 -12.11 7.51
N ILE A 109 1.69 -11.33 6.54
CA ILE A 109 2.12 -9.94 6.34
C ILE A 109 1.70 -9.07 7.54
N TYR A 110 0.45 -9.18 7.97
CA TYR A 110 -0.06 -8.36 9.07
C TYR A 110 0.64 -8.68 10.38
N GLU A 111 0.75 -9.96 10.75
CA GLU A 111 1.43 -10.41 11.96
C GLU A 111 2.96 -10.29 11.87
N GLY A 112 3.48 -10.19 10.66
CA GLY A 112 4.89 -9.95 10.35
C GLY A 112 5.36 -8.52 10.63
N ASP A 113 4.44 -7.56 10.73
CA ASP A 113 4.77 -6.17 11.03
C ASP A 113 5.56 -6.09 12.36
N PRO A 114 6.75 -5.46 12.37
CA PRO A 114 7.57 -5.33 13.58
C PRO A 114 6.81 -4.68 14.75
N HIS A 115 5.89 -3.78 14.49
CA HIS A 115 5.06 -3.11 15.50
C HIS A 115 4.08 -4.08 16.19
N MET A 116 3.70 -5.17 15.51
CA MET A 116 2.86 -6.22 16.08
C MET A 116 3.63 -7.18 16.97
N ARG A 117 4.94 -7.30 16.79
CA ARG A 117 5.82 -8.23 17.53
C ARG A 117 6.46 -7.61 18.75
N SER A 118 6.61 -6.29 18.78
CA SER A 118 7.16 -5.56 19.91
C SER A 118 6.05 -5.20 20.89
N ASN A 119 6.39 -5.02 22.18
CA ASN A 119 5.48 -4.41 23.17
C ASN A 119 5.25 -2.91 22.88
N TRP A 120 5.33 -2.52 21.62
CA TRP A 120 5.07 -1.17 21.14
C TRP A 120 3.62 -0.83 21.44
N PRO A 121 3.33 0.40 21.89
CA PRO A 121 1.96 0.78 22.16
C PRO A 121 1.12 0.64 20.88
N TRP A 122 0.11 -0.23 20.93
CA TRP A 122 -0.85 -0.53 19.87
C TRP A 122 -1.55 0.70 19.30
N ASN A 123 -1.43 1.84 19.97
CA ASN A 123 -2.00 3.12 19.58
C ASN A 123 -1.25 3.80 18.41
N TYR A 124 -0.07 3.32 18.05
CA TYR A 124 0.64 3.84 16.91
C TYR A 124 -0.02 3.33 15.62
N SER A 125 -0.52 4.24 14.81
CA SER A 125 -1.27 3.95 13.57
C SER A 125 -2.56 3.14 13.79
N ALA A 126 -3.16 3.19 14.99
CA ALA A 126 -4.35 2.46 15.37
C ALA A 126 -4.29 0.95 15.03
N LEU A 127 -3.10 0.35 15.11
CA LEU A 127 -2.94 -1.09 14.96
C LEU A 127 -3.64 -1.82 16.10
N GLU A 128 -4.20 -2.98 15.80
CA GLU A 128 -4.87 -3.86 16.75
C GLU A 128 -4.53 -5.32 16.45
N PRO A 129 -4.62 -6.25 17.43
CA PRO A 129 -4.47 -7.67 17.16
C PRO A 129 -5.44 -8.16 16.07
N LEU A 130 -4.97 -9.05 15.19
CA LEU A 130 -5.79 -9.62 14.14
C LEU A 130 -7.00 -10.34 14.73
N ASN A 131 -8.21 -9.95 14.30
CA ASN A 131 -9.48 -10.50 14.76
C ASN A 131 -10.28 -11.07 13.59
N GLN A 132 -10.08 -12.34 13.30
CA GLN A 132 -10.76 -13.07 12.21
C GLN A 132 -12.27 -13.27 12.45
N ARG A 133 -12.79 -13.00 13.65
CA ARG A 133 -14.23 -13.07 13.94
C ARG A 133 -15.00 -11.88 13.37
N ARG A 134 -14.32 -10.80 13.00
CA ARG A 134 -14.95 -9.66 12.33
C ARG A 134 -15.36 -10.05 10.92
N ARG A 135 -16.55 -9.60 10.49
CA ARG A 135 -17.04 -9.86 9.13
C ARG A 135 -16.18 -9.22 8.04
N ASP A 136 -15.53 -8.10 8.37
CA ASP A 136 -14.71 -7.30 7.46
C ASP A 136 -13.19 -7.52 7.66
N TRP A 137 -12.79 -8.58 8.37
CA TRP A 137 -11.39 -8.79 8.77
C TRP A 137 -10.41 -8.81 7.57
N ARG A 138 -10.81 -9.41 6.45
CA ARG A 138 -9.96 -9.45 5.26
C ARG A 138 -9.69 -8.06 4.70
N LEU A 139 -10.73 -7.22 4.60
CA LEU A 139 -10.59 -5.85 4.15
C LEU A 139 -9.83 -4.98 5.15
N ARG A 140 -10.11 -5.19 6.45
CA ARG A 140 -9.55 -4.39 7.53
C ARG A 140 -8.06 -4.58 7.67
N TYR A 141 -7.59 -5.82 7.60
CA TYR A 141 -6.17 -6.14 7.85
C TYR A 141 -5.32 -6.25 6.58
N ALA A 142 -5.91 -6.14 5.41
CA ALA A 142 -5.16 -6.12 4.17
C ALA A 142 -4.33 -4.84 4.05
N SER A 143 -3.11 -4.98 3.55
CA SER A 143 -2.23 -3.88 3.13
C SER A 143 -2.05 -3.81 1.62
N ALA A 144 -2.60 -4.78 0.88
CA ALA A 144 -2.56 -4.85 -0.57
C ALA A 144 -3.98 -5.04 -1.13
N PHE A 145 -4.31 -4.27 -2.17
CA PHE A 145 -5.63 -4.23 -2.78
C PHE A 145 -5.52 -4.23 -4.30
N GLN A 146 -6.49 -4.88 -4.95
CA GLN A 146 -6.69 -4.79 -6.39
C GLN A 146 -7.89 -3.90 -6.71
N PHE A 147 -7.78 -3.14 -7.77
CA PHE A 147 -8.84 -2.26 -8.28
C PHE A 147 -9.56 -2.96 -9.42
N VAL A 148 -10.66 -3.61 -9.10
CA VAL A 148 -11.48 -4.32 -10.08
C VAL A 148 -12.50 -3.34 -10.67
N PRO A 149 -12.57 -3.18 -12.00
CA PRO A 149 -13.57 -2.32 -12.63
C PRO A 149 -14.99 -2.77 -12.27
N PRO A 150 -15.93 -1.82 -12.05
CA PRO A 150 -17.33 -2.17 -11.85
C PRO A 150 -17.85 -3.05 -13.01
N GLY A 151 -18.31 -4.24 -12.69
CA GLY A 151 -18.84 -5.21 -13.67
C GLY A 151 -17.92 -6.37 -14.05
N ALA A 152 -16.66 -6.38 -13.67
CA ALA A 152 -15.76 -7.51 -13.96
C ALA A 152 -15.97 -8.72 -13.03
N GLY A 153 -16.58 -8.52 -11.85
CA GLY A 153 -16.79 -9.58 -10.86
C GLY A 153 -17.99 -10.52 -11.10
N ALA A 154 -18.81 -10.28 -12.12
CA ALA A 154 -20.02 -11.05 -12.35
C ALA A 154 -19.86 -12.29 -13.28
N GLN A 155 -18.67 -12.51 -13.84
CA GLN A 155 -18.47 -13.56 -14.85
C GLN A 155 -17.85 -14.86 -14.32
N ASN A 156 -17.45 -14.96 -13.06
CA ASN A 156 -16.76 -16.15 -12.54
C ASN A 156 -17.59 -17.05 -11.60
N LEU A 157 -18.91 -16.91 -11.56
CA LEU A 157 -19.79 -17.74 -10.71
C LEU A 157 -20.67 -18.74 -11.49
N GLU A 158 -20.47 -18.90 -12.79
CA GLU A 158 -21.17 -19.94 -13.56
C GLU A 158 -20.14 -20.82 -14.30
N CYS A 159 -19.47 -21.71 -13.58
CA CYS A 159 -18.93 -22.96 -14.11
C CYS A 159 -18.30 -23.77 -12.97
N GLY A 160 -19.02 -24.80 -12.48
CA GLY A 160 -18.48 -25.85 -11.62
C GLY A 160 -19.48 -26.43 -10.68
#